data_dd6d2432ec858e8e60e15f1dd5b1bab0
#
_entry.id   dd6d2432ec858e8e60e15f1dd5b1bab0
#
_cell.length_a   1.000
_cell.length_b   1.000
_cell.length_c   1.000
_cell.angle_alpha   90.00
_cell.angle_beta   90.00
_cell.angle_gamma   90.00
#
_symmetry.space_group_name_H-M   'P 1'
#
loop_
_entity.id
_entity.type
_entity.pdbx_description
1 polymer ?
#
loop_
_entity_poly.entity_id
_entity_poly.type
_entity_poly.pdbx_seq_one_letter_code
_entity_poly.pdbx_strand_id
1 'polypeptide(L)'
;TLFVRDSLVTALEMLWYDPSLARGTLLRLAELQAVAHDPAADAEPGKILHETRLNEMANTGEVPFRHYYGSVDSTPLFIFLAGEYFRRTGDRESIETLWPHLEAACAWIENAGDRDGDGFFEYGRRNQNGLRNQGWKDSHDAISHADGRLAEGPIALVEMQAYVYGAWRAMADISKARGDRAAAREWRAKAADLKQRFNATFFDEELGCYILALDGDKQPCRVVSSNAGHALLTGIATQRHAEAVAARLLEPDC
;
A
#
# COMPACT_ATOMS: atom_id res chain seq x y z
N THR A 1 14.42 13.12 -9.42
CA THR A 1 13.50 12.63 -8.40
C THR A 1 12.98 11.26 -8.81
N LEU A 2 13.02 10.30 -7.91
CA LEU A 2 12.37 9.01 -8.04
C LEU A 2 11.11 9.04 -7.16
N PHE A 3 9.93 8.90 -7.77
CA PHE A 3 8.67 8.68 -7.07
C PHE A 3 8.36 7.20 -7.08
N VAL A 4 8.31 6.59 -5.91
CA VAL A 4 8.30 5.14 -5.78
C VAL A 4 6.93 4.55 -6.09
N ARG A 5 5.85 5.15 -5.60
CA ARG A 5 4.48 4.71 -5.92
C ARG A 5 4.26 4.68 -7.43
N ASP A 6 4.62 5.78 -8.13
CA ASP A 6 4.48 5.88 -9.57
C ASP A 6 5.31 4.81 -10.29
N SER A 7 6.54 4.56 -9.80
CA SER A 7 7.40 3.52 -10.35
C SER A 7 6.82 2.11 -10.16
N LEU A 8 6.25 1.82 -8.98
CA LEU A 8 5.62 0.53 -8.67
C LEU A 8 4.35 0.29 -9.50
N VAL A 9 3.49 1.30 -9.61
CA VAL A 9 2.25 1.21 -10.41
C VAL A 9 2.58 1.11 -11.90
N THR A 10 3.48 1.94 -12.41
CA THR A 10 3.93 1.85 -13.81
C THR A 10 4.51 0.48 -14.12
N ALA A 11 5.37 -0.05 -13.23
CA ALA A 11 5.95 -1.38 -13.42
C ALA A 11 4.89 -2.49 -13.40
N LEU A 12 3.85 -2.36 -12.56
CA LEU A 12 2.72 -3.28 -12.51
C LEU A 12 1.91 -3.24 -13.83
N GLU A 13 1.59 -2.05 -14.32
CA GLU A 13 0.84 -1.85 -15.57
C GLU A 13 1.63 -2.34 -16.79
N MET A 14 2.96 -2.23 -16.75
CA MET A 14 3.85 -2.66 -17.85
C MET A 14 4.23 -4.14 -17.83
N LEU A 15 3.81 -4.91 -16.82
CA LEU A 15 4.18 -6.34 -16.68
C LEU A 15 3.79 -7.21 -17.88
N TRP A 16 2.71 -6.87 -18.57
CA TRP A 16 2.27 -7.61 -19.74
C TRP A 16 3.16 -7.36 -20.96
N TYR A 17 3.84 -6.24 -21.02
CA TYR A 17 4.68 -5.79 -22.14
C TYR A 17 6.19 -5.98 -21.86
N ASP A 18 6.70 -5.41 -20.76
CA ASP A 18 8.10 -5.48 -20.36
C ASP A 18 8.29 -5.75 -18.87
N PRO A 19 8.35 -7.01 -18.45
CA PRO A 19 8.60 -7.37 -17.06
C PRO A 19 9.96 -6.92 -16.50
N SER A 20 10.91 -6.54 -17.35
CA SER A 20 12.23 -6.09 -16.90
C SER A 20 12.16 -4.79 -16.10
N LEU A 21 11.17 -3.94 -16.39
CA LEU A 21 10.88 -2.73 -15.61
C LEU A 21 10.53 -3.07 -14.16
N ALA A 22 9.67 -4.07 -13.96
CA ALA A 22 9.32 -4.52 -12.62
C ALA A 22 10.53 -5.09 -11.87
N ARG A 23 11.35 -5.92 -12.55
CA ARG A 23 12.58 -6.45 -11.96
C ARG A 23 13.53 -5.34 -11.53
N GLY A 24 13.79 -4.37 -12.40
CA GLY A 24 14.68 -3.24 -12.11
C GLY A 24 14.16 -2.39 -10.95
N THR A 25 12.87 -2.08 -10.94
CA THR A 25 12.21 -1.34 -9.86
C THR A 25 12.33 -2.07 -8.53
N LEU A 26 11.99 -3.36 -8.48
CA LEU A 26 12.05 -4.17 -7.26
C LEU A 26 13.46 -4.25 -6.69
N LEU A 27 14.47 -4.56 -7.51
CA LEU A 27 15.86 -4.64 -7.05
C LEU A 27 16.35 -3.29 -6.53
N ARG A 28 16.03 -2.19 -7.24
CA ARG A 28 16.44 -0.86 -6.80
C ARG A 28 15.78 -0.44 -5.49
N LEU A 29 14.51 -0.76 -5.28
CA LEU A 29 13.81 -0.44 -4.04
C LEU A 29 14.29 -1.31 -2.87
N ALA A 30 14.65 -2.55 -3.11
CA ALA A 30 15.27 -3.42 -2.11
C ALA A 30 16.59 -2.83 -1.58
N GLU A 31 17.46 -2.30 -2.47
CA GLU A 31 18.70 -1.61 -2.07
C GLU A 31 18.43 -0.36 -1.19
N LEU A 32 17.29 0.29 -1.36
CA LEU A 32 16.91 1.52 -0.66
C LEU A 32 15.96 1.27 0.51
N GLN A 33 15.67 0.00 0.85
CA GLN A 33 14.80 -0.34 1.97
C GLN A 33 15.37 0.15 3.29
N ALA A 34 14.54 0.74 4.15
CA ALA A 34 14.96 1.22 5.45
C ALA A 34 15.41 0.06 6.35
N VAL A 35 16.58 0.23 6.98
CA VAL A 35 17.16 -0.77 7.90
C VAL A 35 17.18 -0.29 9.36
N ALA A 36 16.89 0.99 9.59
CA ALA A 36 16.90 1.62 10.91
C ALA A 36 15.75 2.61 11.06
N HIS A 37 15.44 2.98 12.30
CA HIS A 37 14.55 4.10 12.60
C HIS A 37 15.23 5.43 12.34
N ASP A 38 14.61 6.28 11.54
CA ASP A 38 14.95 7.68 11.34
C ASP A 38 13.67 8.52 11.29
N PRO A 39 13.27 9.15 12.42
CA PRO A 39 12.06 9.97 12.46
C PRO A 39 12.10 11.19 11.53
N ALA A 40 13.29 11.69 11.19
CA ALA A 40 13.44 12.84 10.30
C ALA A 40 13.05 12.47 8.85
N ALA A 41 13.29 11.23 8.46
CA ALA A 41 12.96 10.68 7.15
C ALA A 41 11.67 9.84 7.13
N ASP A 42 10.92 9.76 8.25
CA ASP A 42 9.80 8.82 8.44
C ASP A 42 10.20 7.36 8.15
N ALA A 43 11.47 6.99 8.40
CA ALA A 43 12.00 5.66 8.15
C ALA A 43 11.78 4.73 9.34
N GLU A 44 11.43 3.50 9.04
CA GLU A 44 11.28 2.38 9.97
C GLU A 44 11.84 1.11 9.32
N PRO A 45 12.47 0.19 10.08
CA PRO A 45 13.03 -1.02 9.50
C PRO A 45 12.01 -1.80 8.66
N GLY A 46 12.38 -2.17 7.44
CA GLY A 46 11.53 -2.88 6.49
C GLY A 46 10.66 -1.99 5.58
N LYS A 47 10.52 -0.71 5.90
CA LYS A 47 9.72 0.23 5.10
C LYS A 47 10.37 0.53 3.75
N ILE A 48 9.59 0.62 2.70
CA ILE A 48 10.04 0.99 1.36
C ILE A 48 10.01 2.51 1.20
N LEU A 49 11.01 3.03 0.48
CA LEU A 49 11.15 4.46 0.17
C LEU A 49 9.87 5.02 -0.48
N HIS A 50 9.54 6.26 -0.16
CA HIS A 50 8.51 7.02 -0.86
C HIS A 50 9.08 7.79 -2.05
N GLU A 51 10.08 8.62 -1.78
CA GLU A 51 10.76 9.41 -2.81
C GLU A 51 12.21 9.69 -2.46
N THR A 52 12.99 10.03 -3.50
CA THR A 52 14.34 10.60 -3.32
C THR A 52 14.53 11.82 -4.19
N ARG A 53 15.10 12.87 -3.60
CA ARG A 53 15.46 14.11 -4.28
C ARG A 53 16.96 14.39 -4.12
N LEU A 54 17.58 14.87 -5.18
CA LEU A 54 19.00 15.22 -5.24
C LEU A 54 19.22 16.73 -5.43
N ASN A 55 18.20 17.55 -5.14
CA ASN A 55 18.29 19.00 -5.17
C ASN A 55 19.02 19.55 -3.93
N GLU A 56 19.42 20.81 -3.99
CA GLU A 56 20.20 21.47 -2.95
C GLU A 56 19.51 21.41 -1.58
N MET A 57 18.23 21.79 -1.49
CA MET A 57 17.47 21.78 -0.23
C MET A 57 17.38 20.39 0.43
N ALA A 58 17.26 19.33 -0.37
CA ALA A 58 17.26 17.97 0.14
C ALA A 58 18.67 17.54 0.59
N ASN A 59 19.73 17.97 -0.10
CA ASN A 59 21.11 17.65 0.25
C ASN A 59 21.60 18.42 1.48
N THR A 60 21.11 19.65 1.71
CA THR A 60 21.41 20.44 2.90
C THR A 60 20.56 20.08 4.12
N GLY A 61 19.53 19.23 3.93
CA GLY A 61 18.63 18.82 5.00
C GLY A 61 17.54 19.83 5.35
N GLU A 62 17.33 20.86 4.53
CA GLU A 62 16.25 21.85 4.70
C GLU A 62 14.86 21.22 4.49
N VAL A 63 14.79 20.14 3.70
CA VAL A 63 13.60 19.31 3.52
C VAL A 63 13.95 17.83 3.67
N PRO A 64 13.03 16.98 4.18
CA PRO A 64 13.34 15.57 4.52
C PRO A 64 13.49 14.64 3.31
N PHE A 65 13.33 15.13 2.09
CA PHE A 65 13.10 14.34 0.88
C PHE A 65 14.38 13.80 0.19
N ARG A 66 15.55 13.81 0.84
CA ARG A 66 16.76 13.18 0.28
C ARG A 66 16.56 11.68 0.12
N HIS A 67 16.13 11.00 1.20
CA HIS A 67 15.58 9.66 1.22
C HIS A 67 14.39 9.70 2.19
N TYR A 68 13.19 9.79 1.68
CA TYR A 68 11.99 9.98 2.48
C TYR A 68 11.07 8.75 2.40
N TYR A 69 10.62 8.29 3.56
CA TYR A 69 9.83 7.06 3.69
C TYR A 69 8.37 7.32 4.12
N GLY A 70 7.92 8.55 4.07
CA GLY A 70 6.59 8.96 4.50
C GLY A 70 5.49 8.57 3.52
N SER A 71 5.39 7.29 3.18
CA SER A 71 4.22 6.70 2.52
C SER A 71 3.87 5.37 3.18
N VAL A 72 2.58 5.07 3.25
CA VAL A 72 2.09 3.82 3.83
C VAL A 72 1.93 2.73 2.77
N ASP A 73 1.73 3.11 1.52
CA ASP A 73 1.36 2.25 0.41
C ASP A 73 2.55 1.65 -0.37
N SER A 74 3.71 2.32 -0.39
CA SER A 74 4.89 1.83 -1.13
C SER A 74 5.33 0.44 -0.67
N THR A 75 5.25 0.15 0.62
CA THR A 75 5.70 -1.13 1.19
C THR A 75 4.82 -2.31 0.77
N PRO A 76 3.49 -2.28 0.94
CA PRO A 76 2.66 -3.38 0.44
C PRO A 76 2.62 -3.45 -1.09
N LEU A 77 2.71 -2.33 -1.81
CA LEU A 77 2.83 -2.32 -3.27
C LEU A 77 4.11 -3.00 -3.77
N PHE A 78 5.23 -2.84 -3.07
CA PHE A 78 6.47 -3.55 -3.37
C PHE A 78 6.29 -5.07 -3.32
N ILE A 79 5.65 -5.58 -2.26
CA ILE A 79 5.38 -7.02 -2.13
C ILE A 79 4.38 -7.49 -3.20
N PHE A 80 3.33 -6.70 -3.43
CA PHE A 80 2.32 -7.01 -4.44
C PHE A 80 2.94 -7.10 -5.85
N LEU A 81 3.76 -6.10 -6.23
CA LEU A 81 4.48 -6.13 -7.50
C LEU A 81 5.41 -7.34 -7.62
N ALA A 82 6.12 -7.72 -6.56
CA ALA A 82 6.99 -8.90 -6.57
C ALA A 82 6.17 -10.19 -6.85
N GLY A 83 4.98 -10.31 -6.27
CA GLY A 83 4.06 -11.42 -6.55
C GLY A 83 3.57 -11.46 -7.99
N GLU A 84 3.15 -10.30 -8.53
CA GLU A 84 2.68 -10.19 -9.92
C GLU A 84 3.82 -10.43 -10.93
N TYR A 85 5.03 -9.91 -10.63
CA TYR A 85 6.23 -10.19 -11.40
C TYR A 85 6.55 -11.69 -11.43
N PHE A 86 6.55 -12.33 -10.26
CA PHE A 86 6.78 -13.78 -10.17
C PHE A 86 5.72 -14.59 -10.92
N ARG A 87 4.45 -14.21 -10.79
CA ARG A 87 3.34 -14.85 -11.51
C ARG A 87 3.51 -14.75 -13.02
N ARG A 88 3.99 -13.60 -13.50
CA ARG A 88 4.19 -13.32 -14.92
C ARG A 88 5.41 -14.04 -15.51
N THR A 89 6.50 -14.13 -14.76
CA THR A 89 7.82 -14.55 -15.30
C THR A 89 8.28 -15.92 -14.82
N GLY A 90 7.88 -16.34 -13.62
CA GLY A 90 8.44 -17.51 -12.95
C GLY A 90 9.90 -17.33 -12.50
N ASP A 91 10.43 -16.11 -12.47
CA ASP A 91 11.84 -15.80 -12.13
C ASP A 91 12.12 -16.04 -10.64
N ARG A 92 12.58 -17.26 -10.36
CA ARG A 92 12.93 -17.69 -8.99
C ARG A 92 14.20 -16.99 -8.47
N GLU A 93 15.17 -16.74 -9.33
CA GLU A 93 16.45 -16.17 -8.93
C GLU A 93 16.26 -14.74 -8.37
N SER A 94 15.53 -13.90 -9.09
CA SER A 94 15.21 -12.55 -8.60
C SER A 94 14.37 -12.59 -7.32
N ILE A 95 13.42 -13.53 -7.19
CA ILE A 95 12.62 -13.67 -5.97
C ILE A 95 13.48 -14.13 -4.78
N GLU A 96 14.41 -15.05 -4.95
CA GLU A 96 15.32 -15.43 -3.86
C GLU A 96 16.21 -14.26 -3.42
N THR A 97 16.67 -13.43 -4.35
CA THR A 97 17.41 -12.20 -4.04
C THR A 97 16.55 -11.20 -3.26
N LEU A 98 15.28 -11.07 -3.63
CA LEU A 98 14.33 -10.14 -2.99
C LEU A 98 13.77 -10.68 -1.67
N TRP A 99 13.87 -11.97 -1.39
CA TRP A 99 13.17 -12.64 -0.29
C TRP A 99 13.40 -11.98 1.08
N PRO A 100 14.65 -11.68 1.51
CA PRO A 100 14.88 -11.01 2.80
C PRO A 100 14.19 -9.64 2.89
N HIS A 101 14.09 -8.94 1.77
CA HIS A 101 13.44 -7.64 1.68
C HIS A 101 11.91 -7.75 1.76
N LEU A 102 11.33 -8.79 1.15
CA LEU A 102 9.91 -9.10 1.26
C LEU A 102 9.52 -9.47 2.69
N GLU A 103 10.33 -10.28 3.38
CA GLU A 103 10.14 -10.61 4.80
C GLU A 103 10.21 -9.37 5.68
N ALA A 104 11.20 -8.51 5.48
CA ALA A 104 11.34 -7.25 6.22
C ALA A 104 10.15 -6.31 5.97
N ALA A 105 9.65 -6.22 4.73
CA ALA A 105 8.48 -5.44 4.38
C ALA A 105 7.20 -5.99 5.04
N CYS A 106 7.02 -7.31 5.07
CA CYS A 106 5.92 -7.95 5.80
C CYS A 106 5.99 -7.65 7.29
N ALA A 107 7.17 -7.78 7.91
CA ALA A 107 7.38 -7.48 9.32
C ALA A 107 7.05 -6.01 9.64
N TRP A 108 7.36 -5.07 8.76
CA TRP A 108 6.96 -3.68 8.94
C TRP A 108 5.43 -3.52 8.91
N ILE A 109 4.74 -4.14 7.95
CA ILE A 109 3.27 -4.08 7.86
C ILE A 109 2.64 -4.61 9.17
N GLU A 110 3.10 -5.76 9.67
CA GLU A 110 2.55 -6.41 10.85
C GLU A 110 2.83 -5.66 12.17
N ASN A 111 4.00 -5.01 12.27
CA ASN A 111 4.43 -4.38 13.54
C ASN A 111 4.12 -2.89 13.62
N ALA A 112 4.03 -2.19 12.50
CA ALA A 112 3.92 -0.74 12.44
C ALA A 112 2.69 -0.24 11.69
N GLY A 113 2.01 -1.10 10.95
CA GLY A 113 0.87 -0.75 10.12
C GLY A 113 -0.45 -0.67 10.87
N ASP A 114 -0.72 -1.60 11.78
CA ASP A 114 -1.91 -1.61 12.65
C ASP A 114 -1.53 -0.95 13.97
N ARG A 115 -1.96 0.30 14.18
CA ARG A 115 -1.50 1.13 15.30
C ARG A 115 -2.32 0.99 16.55
N ASP A 116 -3.57 0.61 16.43
CA ASP A 116 -4.51 0.48 17.56
C ASP A 116 -5.02 -0.95 17.79
N GLY A 117 -4.59 -1.89 16.94
CA GLY A 117 -4.88 -3.31 17.08
C GLY A 117 -6.27 -3.71 16.60
N ASP A 118 -6.92 -2.87 15.77
CA ASP A 118 -8.24 -3.17 15.20
C ASP A 118 -8.15 -4.07 13.96
N GLY A 119 -6.94 -4.29 13.46
CA GLY A 119 -6.63 -5.14 12.32
C GLY A 119 -6.78 -4.45 10.98
N PHE A 120 -6.89 -3.12 10.94
CA PHE A 120 -6.73 -2.30 9.74
C PHE A 120 -5.39 -1.56 9.78
N PHE A 121 -4.87 -1.27 8.60
CA PHE A 121 -3.56 -0.65 8.44
C PHE A 121 -3.71 0.85 8.25
N GLU A 122 -2.94 1.62 9.05
CA GLU A 122 -3.08 3.04 9.21
C GLU A 122 -1.77 3.76 9.03
N TYR A 123 -1.87 5.04 8.72
CA TYR A 123 -0.74 5.94 8.82
C TYR A 123 -1.01 7.09 9.78
N GLY A 124 0.06 7.65 10.29
CA GLY A 124 0.02 8.91 11.04
C GLY A 124 1.37 9.58 10.90
N ARG A 125 1.36 10.86 10.56
CA ARG A 125 2.56 11.66 10.35
C ARG A 125 3.43 11.71 11.60
N ARG A 126 4.71 11.37 11.49
CA ARG A 126 5.72 11.51 12.57
C ARG A 126 6.54 12.78 12.40
N ASN A 127 6.97 13.10 11.17
CA ASN A 127 7.69 14.32 10.86
C ASN A 127 6.71 15.46 10.50
N GLN A 128 6.74 16.56 11.24
CA GLN A 128 5.89 17.73 10.99
C GLN A 128 6.16 18.38 9.63
N ASN A 129 7.37 18.25 9.10
CA ASN A 129 7.76 18.75 7.77
C ASN A 129 7.54 17.72 6.65
N GLY A 130 7.08 16.49 6.98
CA GLY A 130 6.74 15.45 6.03
C GLY A 130 5.33 15.57 5.50
N LEU A 131 4.94 14.64 4.62
CA LEU A 131 3.60 14.58 4.03
C LEU A 131 2.54 14.37 5.13
N ARG A 132 1.44 15.14 5.06
CA ARG A 132 0.29 14.96 5.94
C ARG A 132 -0.45 13.67 5.61
N ASN A 133 -0.72 13.44 4.33
CA ASN A 133 -1.34 12.24 3.81
C ASN A 133 -0.28 11.36 3.13
N GLN A 134 -0.31 10.08 3.40
CA GLN A 134 0.75 9.13 3.03
C GLN A 134 0.27 7.99 2.12
N GLY A 135 -0.94 8.12 1.55
CA GLY A 135 -1.54 7.16 0.64
C GLY A 135 -1.52 7.59 -0.83
N TRP A 136 -2.37 6.97 -1.64
CA TRP A 136 -2.52 7.22 -3.08
C TRP A 136 -2.72 8.70 -3.41
N LYS A 137 -3.57 9.38 -2.65
CA LYS A 137 -3.75 10.84 -2.71
C LYS A 137 -3.02 11.46 -1.53
N ASP A 138 -1.90 12.13 -1.80
CA ASP A 138 -1.00 12.64 -0.76
C ASP A 138 -1.06 14.18 -0.58
N SER A 139 -1.93 14.89 -1.32
CA SER A 139 -2.21 16.29 -1.10
C SER A 139 -2.73 16.52 0.33
N HIS A 140 -2.43 17.68 0.91
CA HIS A 140 -2.72 17.96 2.33
C HIS A 140 -4.21 17.89 2.69
N ASP A 141 -5.10 18.08 1.73
CA ASP A 141 -6.57 18.12 1.82
C ASP A 141 -7.24 16.89 1.20
N ALA A 142 -6.48 15.87 0.82
CA ALA A 142 -6.98 14.74 0.04
C ALA A 142 -7.93 13.82 0.80
N ILE A 143 -7.83 13.76 2.13
CA ILE A 143 -8.63 12.84 2.95
C ILE A 143 -9.58 13.65 3.83
N SER A 144 -10.86 13.58 3.49
CA SER A 144 -11.90 14.36 4.15
C SER A 144 -13.19 13.57 4.37
N HIS A 145 -14.03 14.06 5.26
CA HIS A 145 -15.42 13.68 5.39
C HIS A 145 -16.30 14.33 4.33
N ALA A 146 -17.53 13.87 4.15
CA ALA A 146 -18.47 14.39 3.17
C ALA A 146 -18.85 15.86 3.40
N ASP A 147 -18.69 16.40 4.61
CA ASP A 147 -18.90 17.79 4.96
C ASP A 147 -17.69 18.71 4.67
N GLY A 148 -16.60 18.14 4.13
CA GLY A 148 -15.34 18.83 3.82
C GLY A 148 -14.37 18.93 5.00
N ARG A 149 -14.73 18.48 6.20
CA ARG A 149 -13.82 18.41 7.34
C ARG A 149 -12.72 17.38 7.06
N LEU A 150 -11.45 17.76 7.27
CA LEU A 150 -10.32 16.86 7.03
C LEU A 150 -10.28 15.76 8.08
N ALA A 151 -9.94 14.55 7.65
CA ALA A 151 -9.71 13.43 8.56
C ALA A 151 -8.48 13.69 9.45
N GLU A 152 -8.56 13.27 10.71
CA GLU A 152 -7.52 13.44 11.72
C GLU A 152 -7.17 12.10 12.39
N GLY A 153 -6.01 12.06 13.05
CA GLY A 153 -5.51 10.89 13.77
C GLY A 153 -4.84 9.87 12.86
N PRO A 154 -4.58 8.65 13.32
CA PRO A 154 -4.21 7.55 12.45
C PRO A 154 -5.34 7.27 11.46
N ILE A 155 -5.01 7.22 10.17
CA ILE A 155 -6.00 7.10 9.09
C ILE A 155 -5.84 5.76 8.39
N ALA A 156 -6.92 4.96 8.37
CA ALA A 156 -6.98 3.71 7.64
C ALA A 156 -7.59 3.96 6.25
N LEU A 157 -6.74 4.03 5.22
CA LEU A 157 -7.17 4.23 3.83
C LEU A 157 -7.72 2.94 3.23
N VAL A 158 -8.72 3.06 2.37
CA VAL A 158 -9.34 1.93 1.66
C VAL A 158 -8.33 1.20 0.77
N GLU A 159 -7.52 1.93 0.01
CA GLU A 159 -6.50 1.34 -0.87
C GLU A 159 -5.36 0.67 -0.11
N MET A 160 -5.01 1.16 1.07
CA MET A 160 -3.98 0.53 1.90
C MET A 160 -4.38 -0.90 2.29
N GLN A 161 -5.63 -1.11 2.72
CA GLN A 161 -6.15 -2.44 3.03
C GLN A 161 -6.10 -3.36 1.80
N ALA A 162 -6.43 -2.80 0.63
CA ALA A 162 -6.38 -3.53 -0.62
C ALA A 162 -4.95 -3.96 -0.99
N TYR A 163 -3.97 -3.09 -0.84
CA TYR A 163 -2.57 -3.40 -1.12
C TYR A 163 -1.99 -4.43 -0.16
N VAL A 164 -2.31 -4.35 1.14
CA VAL A 164 -1.90 -5.37 2.12
C VAL A 164 -2.51 -6.73 1.79
N TYR A 165 -3.78 -6.77 1.41
CA TYR A 165 -4.40 -8.02 0.95
C TYR A 165 -3.66 -8.60 -0.26
N GLY A 166 -3.35 -7.77 -1.26
CA GLY A 166 -2.55 -8.16 -2.43
C GLY A 166 -1.17 -8.68 -2.06
N ALA A 167 -0.50 -8.00 -1.13
CA ALA A 167 0.81 -8.38 -0.60
C ALA A 167 0.79 -9.76 0.08
N TRP A 168 -0.18 -10.01 0.96
CA TRP A 168 -0.30 -11.32 1.62
C TRP A 168 -0.64 -12.46 0.65
N ARG A 169 -1.42 -12.18 -0.38
CA ARG A 169 -1.64 -13.15 -1.45
C ARG A 169 -0.37 -13.44 -2.25
N ALA A 170 0.42 -12.40 -2.56
CA ALA A 170 1.71 -12.54 -3.21
C ALA A 170 2.66 -13.40 -2.38
N MET A 171 2.79 -13.12 -1.07
CA MET A 171 3.59 -13.92 -0.14
C MET A 171 3.14 -15.37 -0.07
N ALA A 172 1.84 -15.63 -0.07
CA ALA A 172 1.31 -16.99 -0.09
C ALA A 172 1.71 -17.76 -1.36
N ASP A 173 1.65 -17.13 -2.52
CA ASP A 173 1.99 -17.76 -3.79
C ASP A 173 3.51 -17.98 -3.92
N ILE A 174 4.33 -17.02 -3.51
CA ILE A 174 5.79 -17.15 -3.48
C ILE A 174 6.22 -18.22 -2.48
N SER A 175 5.70 -18.22 -1.24
CA SER A 175 6.02 -19.24 -0.22
C SER A 175 5.66 -20.64 -0.73
N LYS A 176 4.50 -20.79 -1.37
CA LYS A 176 4.12 -22.08 -1.99
C LYS A 176 5.12 -22.52 -3.05
N ALA A 177 5.58 -21.61 -3.92
CA ALA A 177 6.54 -21.91 -4.98
C ALA A 177 7.94 -22.26 -4.44
N ARG A 178 8.31 -21.68 -3.29
CA ARG A 178 9.53 -22.00 -2.53
C ARG A 178 9.42 -23.32 -1.74
N GLY A 179 8.24 -23.95 -1.69
CA GLY A 179 7.99 -25.20 -1.00
C GLY A 179 7.49 -25.06 0.44
N ASP A 180 7.41 -23.84 0.96
CA ASP A 180 6.89 -23.58 2.30
C ASP A 180 5.36 -23.50 2.29
N ARG A 181 4.74 -24.68 2.42
CA ARG A 181 3.28 -24.81 2.46
C ARG A 181 2.67 -24.31 3.76
N ALA A 182 3.44 -24.25 4.85
CA ALA A 182 2.94 -23.77 6.14
C ALA A 182 2.78 -22.24 6.09
N ALA A 183 3.85 -21.52 5.73
CA ALA A 183 3.80 -20.08 5.52
C ALA A 183 2.74 -19.68 4.47
N ALA A 184 2.63 -20.43 3.36
CA ALA A 184 1.62 -20.17 2.34
C ALA A 184 0.18 -20.26 2.87
N ARG A 185 -0.12 -21.17 3.80
CA ARG A 185 -1.43 -21.26 4.46
C ARG A 185 -1.67 -20.10 5.42
N GLU A 186 -0.67 -19.72 6.17
CA GLU A 186 -0.73 -18.60 7.11
C GLU A 186 -1.04 -17.28 6.38
N TRP A 187 -0.29 -16.96 5.33
CA TRP A 187 -0.53 -15.76 4.52
C TRP A 187 -1.92 -15.75 3.88
N ARG A 188 -2.41 -16.91 3.42
CA ARG A 188 -3.78 -17.00 2.90
C ARG A 188 -4.83 -16.77 3.97
N ALA A 189 -4.62 -17.25 5.18
CA ALA A 189 -5.54 -17.03 6.30
C ALA A 189 -5.60 -15.54 6.66
N LYS A 190 -4.45 -14.86 6.77
CA LYS A 190 -4.38 -13.41 6.99
C LYS A 190 -5.11 -12.62 5.89
N ALA A 191 -4.89 -12.99 4.62
CA ALA A 191 -5.59 -12.36 3.50
C ALA A 191 -7.11 -12.58 3.56
N ALA A 192 -7.57 -13.79 3.88
CA ALA A 192 -8.99 -14.10 3.96
C ALA A 192 -9.68 -13.35 5.09
N ASP A 193 -9.05 -13.26 6.26
CA ASP A 193 -9.53 -12.51 7.40
C ASP A 193 -9.65 -11.01 7.09
N LEU A 194 -8.60 -10.40 6.55
CA LEU A 194 -8.63 -9.00 6.12
C LEU A 194 -9.74 -8.75 5.10
N LYS A 195 -9.89 -9.63 4.10
CA LYS A 195 -10.98 -9.52 3.11
C LYS A 195 -12.36 -9.51 3.75
N GLN A 196 -12.59 -10.39 4.71
CA GLN A 196 -13.87 -10.46 5.41
C GLN A 196 -14.15 -9.16 6.18
N ARG A 197 -13.21 -8.71 7.02
CA ARG A 197 -13.35 -7.48 7.81
C ARG A 197 -13.48 -6.25 6.92
N PHE A 198 -12.66 -6.13 5.90
CA PHE A 198 -12.69 -5.02 4.94
C PHE A 198 -14.07 -4.85 4.31
N ASN A 199 -14.64 -5.92 3.76
CA ASN A 199 -15.95 -5.84 3.11
C ASN A 199 -17.10 -5.54 4.06
N ALA A 200 -16.96 -5.90 5.35
CA ALA A 200 -17.95 -5.60 6.37
C ALA A 200 -17.87 -4.15 6.87
N THR A 201 -16.67 -3.54 6.83
CA THR A 201 -16.43 -2.23 7.47
C THR A 201 -16.36 -1.09 6.45
N PHE A 202 -15.71 -1.31 5.31
CA PHE A 202 -15.47 -0.23 4.33
C PHE A 202 -16.59 -0.08 3.30
N PHE A 203 -17.41 -1.11 3.05
CA PHE A 203 -18.48 -0.98 2.08
C PHE A 203 -19.70 -0.26 2.68
N ASP A 204 -20.11 0.82 2.03
CA ASP A 204 -21.28 1.61 2.40
C ASP A 204 -22.41 1.32 1.40
N GLU A 205 -23.50 0.71 1.90
CA GLU A 205 -24.63 0.29 1.06
C GLU A 205 -25.39 1.48 0.46
N GLU A 206 -25.42 2.64 1.15
CA GLU A 206 -26.12 3.84 0.65
C GLU A 206 -25.29 4.53 -0.45
N LEU A 207 -23.95 4.53 -0.32
CA LEU A 207 -23.06 5.04 -1.37
C LEU A 207 -22.92 4.07 -2.55
N GLY A 208 -23.24 2.78 -2.35
CA GLY A 208 -22.93 1.73 -3.31
C GLY A 208 -21.43 1.58 -3.60
N CYS A 209 -20.58 2.02 -2.67
CA CYS A 209 -19.14 2.13 -2.85
C CYS A 209 -18.40 1.90 -1.53
N TYR A 210 -17.09 1.67 -1.61
CA TYR A 210 -16.24 1.73 -0.42
C TYR A 210 -16.01 3.17 -0.01
N ILE A 211 -16.06 3.45 1.29
CA ILE A 211 -15.68 4.73 1.89
C ILE A 211 -14.20 5.00 1.64
N LEU A 212 -13.81 6.28 1.64
CA LEU A 212 -12.44 6.70 1.39
C LEU A 212 -11.47 6.21 2.47
N ALA A 213 -11.86 6.33 3.74
CA ALA A 213 -11.03 5.99 4.89
C ALA A 213 -11.86 5.85 6.17
N LEU A 214 -11.23 5.31 7.22
CA LEU A 214 -11.60 5.52 8.62
C LEU A 214 -10.62 6.53 9.22
N ASP A 215 -11.11 7.53 9.94
CA ASP A 215 -10.27 8.48 10.67
C ASP A 215 -9.76 7.91 12.01
N GLY A 216 -9.05 8.71 12.80
CA GLY A 216 -8.48 8.26 14.08
C GLY A 216 -9.49 7.87 15.14
N ASP A 217 -10.73 8.35 15.03
CA ASP A 217 -11.86 7.96 15.88
C ASP A 217 -12.73 6.87 15.24
N LYS A 218 -12.23 6.23 14.16
CA LYS A 218 -12.91 5.21 13.34
C LYS A 218 -14.21 5.71 12.70
N GLN A 219 -14.34 7.03 12.51
CA GLN A 219 -15.47 7.60 11.78
C GLN A 219 -15.25 7.43 10.28
N PRO A 220 -16.27 6.98 9.53
CA PRO A 220 -16.13 6.75 8.11
C PRO A 220 -16.07 8.06 7.32
N CYS A 221 -15.06 8.21 6.49
CA CYS A 221 -14.98 9.24 5.46
C CYS A 221 -15.85 8.80 4.27
N ARG A 222 -17.15 9.12 4.30
CA ARG A 222 -18.17 8.69 3.32
C ARG A 222 -18.07 9.50 2.03
N VAL A 223 -16.96 9.35 1.32
CA VAL A 223 -16.65 10.03 0.07
C VAL A 223 -16.41 9.01 -1.03
N VAL A 224 -17.12 9.14 -2.15
CA VAL A 224 -16.86 8.33 -3.35
C VAL A 224 -15.61 8.88 -4.03
N SER A 225 -14.64 8.03 -4.26
CA SER A 225 -13.37 8.43 -4.89
C SER A 225 -12.73 7.27 -5.65
N SER A 226 -11.79 7.59 -6.54
CA SER A 226 -11.01 6.60 -7.30
C SER A 226 -10.23 5.62 -6.44
N ASN A 227 -9.99 5.93 -5.15
CA ASN A 227 -9.33 5.04 -4.19
C ASN A 227 -10.07 3.69 -4.06
N ALA A 228 -11.40 3.68 -4.15
CA ALA A 228 -12.20 2.45 -4.12
C ALA A 228 -11.86 1.47 -5.27
N GLY A 229 -11.39 1.97 -6.42
CA GLY A 229 -10.97 1.15 -7.56
C GLY A 229 -9.80 0.22 -7.24
N HIS A 230 -8.93 0.56 -6.30
CA HIS A 230 -7.82 -0.29 -5.88
C HIS A 230 -8.28 -1.59 -5.18
N ALA A 231 -9.47 -1.59 -4.59
CA ALA A 231 -10.08 -2.81 -4.06
C ALA A 231 -10.44 -3.82 -5.17
N LEU A 232 -10.76 -3.33 -6.37
CA LEU A 232 -11.01 -4.16 -7.54
C LEU A 232 -9.69 -4.71 -8.10
N LEU A 233 -8.65 -3.87 -8.19
CA LEU A 233 -7.32 -4.25 -8.69
C LEU A 233 -6.75 -5.45 -7.94
N THR A 234 -6.81 -5.45 -6.62
CA THR A 234 -6.23 -6.50 -5.79
C THR A 234 -7.16 -7.71 -5.59
N GLY A 235 -8.47 -7.54 -5.84
CA GLY A 235 -9.49 -8.56 -5.63
C GLY A 235 -9.91 -8.73 -4.17
N ILE A 236 -9.66 -7.74 -3.29
CA ILE A 236 -10.17 -7.74 -1.91
C ILE A 236 -11.69 -7.57 -1.87
N ALA A 237 -12.29 -6.87 -2.85
CA ALA A 237 -13.73 -6.75 -2.97
C ALA A 237 -14.42 -8.12 -3.14
N THR A 238 -15.63 -8.28 -2.57
CA THR A 238 -16.51 -9.38 -2.98
C THR A 238 -17.03 -9.12 -4.39
N GLN A 239 -17.50 -10.16 -5.08
CA GLN A 239 -18.05 -10.01 -6.43
C GLN A 239 -19.18 -8.96 -6.47
N ARG A 240 -20.13 -9.03 -5.53
CA ARG A 240 -21.25 -8.09 -5.41
C ARG A 240 -20.75 -6.64 -5.24
N HIS A 241 -19.79 -6.44 -4.32
CA HIS A 241 -19.26 -5.09 -4.05
C HIS A 241 -18.43 -4.57 -5.22
N ALA A 242 -17.66 -5.43 -5.90
CA ALA A 242 -16.89 -5.03 -7.08
C ALA A 242 -17.79 -4.54 -8.21
N GLU A 243 -18.91 -5.22 -8.47
CA GLU A 243 -19.91 -4.81 -9.46
C GLU A 243 -20.55 -3.46 -9.07
N ALA A 244 -20.91 -3.27 -7.80
CA ALA A 244 -21.47 -2.01 -7.31
C ALA A 244 -20.47 -0.86 -7.44
N VAL A 245 -19.23 -1.04 -6.99
CA VAL A 245 -18.16 -0.03 -7.07
C VAL A 245 -17.86 0.33 -8.53
N ALA A 246 -17.75 -0.66 -9.42
CA ALA A 246 -17.52 -0.40 -10.84
C ALA A 246 -18.66 0.41 -11.47
N ALA A 247 -19.91 0.09 -11.15
CA ALA A 247 -21.06 0.85 -11.63
C ALA A 247 -21.03 2.29 -11.09
N ARG A 248 -20.75 2.46 -9.78
CA ARG A 248 -20.76 3.77 -9.11
C ARG A 248 -19.65 4.70 -9.64
N LEU A 249 -18.44 4.16 -9.87
CA LEU A 249 -17.31 4.94 -10.40
C LEU A 249 -17.45 5.34 -11.88
N LEU A 250 -18.42 4.77 -12.59
CA LEU A 250 -18.73 5.13 -13.99
C LEU A 250 -19.91 6.10 -14.10
N GLU A 251 -20.49 6.54 -12.99
CA GLU A 251 -21.57 7.53 -13.01
C GLU A 251 -21.02 8.93 -13.34
N PRO A 252 -21.83 9.79 -13.99
CA PRO A 252 -21.36 11.11 -14.47
C PRO A 252 -20.95 12.11 -13.38
N ASP A 253 -21.30 11.84 -12.11
CA ASP A 253 -20.98 12.69 -10.95
C ASP A 253 -19.69 12.24 -10.21
N CYS A 254 -18.96 11.28 -10.76
CA CYS A 254 -17.69 10.77 -10.25
C CYS A 254 -16.48 11.30 -10.99
#